data_e89440ea68d05e7b9b0f155b5978d282
#
_entry.id   e89440ea68d05e7b9b0f155b5978d282
#
_cell.length_a   1.000
_cell.length_b   1.000
_cell.length_c   1.000
_cell.angle_alpha   90.00
_cell.angle_beta   90.00
_cell.angle_gamma   90.00
#
_symmetry.space_group_name_H-M   'P 1'
#
loop_
_entity.id
_entity.type
_entity.pdbx_description
1 polymer ?
#
loop_
_entity_poly.entity_id
_entity_poly.type
_entity_poly.pdbx_seq_one_letter_code
_entity_poly.pdbx_strand_id
1 'polypeptide(L)'
;MSDKKIKILTFSDHPLSPSGVGTQTNNVIQGLLKTGKYQIISFGGAIKHQDYRPIKFDEHGDNLVIYPVDGYGSPELVRTTLMREKPDIVWLMTDPRFYVWLWSMEQEIRANVPIVYYHVWDNYPYPKFNRPYYLSNDKIVTISKLTSDIVKTVAPEIEEQYLPHAEYNEIFKILDEKEYAHLRNSNKTLFFWTNRNARRKMSGSLLWWYKEFLDKVGHDKAFLLMHTDPKDPNGQDLIAIAEELGLTKDNFGISGGKVPLQEMAKFYNAADCTLNISDAEGFGLSCLESLSCGTPVIANKTGGMQDQLTDGTNTFGILIEPASRAVIGSQDVPWIYEDRVSNKDVVDAMIKIHNMTREQRKALGKLGHDNVQKNFNFANFQETWDKILTEVHEKHGSWETRKNYISWSVKEY
;
A
#
# COMPACT_ATOMS: atom_id res chain seq x y z
N MET A 1 -14.25 -36.38 -8.48
CA MET A 1 -13.03 -35.85 -9.13
C MET A 1 -12.60 -34.69 -8.29
N SER A 2 -11.37 -34.64 -7.77
CA SER A 2 -10.90 -33.44 -7.08
C SER A 2 -10.83 -32.36 -8.15
N ASP A 3 -11.61 -31.29 -7.97
CA ASP A 3 -11.57 -30.17 -8.90
C ASP A 3 -10.12 -29.67 -8.97
N LYS A 4 -9.58 -29.60 -10.20
CA LYS A 4 -8.22 -29.11 -10.44
C LYS A 4 -8.13 -27.67 -9.92
N LYS A 5 -7.21 -27.40 -9.01
CA LYS A 5 -6.99 -26.06 -8.48
C LYS A 5 -6.46 -25.11 -9.57
N ILE A 6 -6.88 -23.85 -9.50
CA ILE A 6 -6.32 -22.77 -10.32
C ILE A 6 -4.92 -22.45 -9.77
N LYS A 7 -3.90 -22.59 -10.62
CA LYS A 7 -2.52 -22.32 -10.24
C LYS A 7 -2.12 -20.91 -10.63
N ILE A 8 -1.65 -20.13 -9.67
CA ILE A 8 -1.26 -18.73 -9.87
C ILE A 8 0.25 -18.57 -9.66
N LEU A 9 0.92 -17.93 -10.61
CA LEU A 9 2.30 -17.46 -10.46
C LEU A 9 2.29 -15.98 -10.13
N THR A 10 2.77 -15.60 -8.94
CA THR A 10 2.80 -14.21 -8.51
C THR A 10 4.20 -13.62 -8.57
N PHE A 11 4.28 -12.35 -8.99
CA PHE A 11 5.47 -11.51 -8.98
C PHE A 11 5.19 -10.28 -8.14
N SER A 12 5.91 -10.11 -7.04
CA SER A 12 5.70 -8.99 -6.12
C SER A 12 6.87 -8.85 -5.15
N ASP A 13 6.78 -7.89 -4.23
CA ASP A 13 7.60 -7.92 -3.04
C ASP A 13 7.38 -9.25 -2.30
N HIS A 14 8.42 -9.71 -1.61
CA HIS A 14 8.32 -10.95 -0.84
C HIS A 14 7.12 -10.88 0.14
N PRO A 15 6.19 -11.85 0.13
CA PRO A 15 4.96 -11.78 0.94
C PRO A 15 5.20 -11.65 2.45
N LEU A 16 6.38 -12.06 2.93
CA LEU A 16 6.77 -11.92 4.34
C LEU A 16 7.61 -10.66 4.61
N SER A 17 7.82 -9.80 3.60
CA SER A 17 8.52 -8.53 3.80
C SER A 17 7.62 -7.52 4.54
N PRO A 18 8.21 -6.58 5.28
CA PRO A 18 7.45 -5.55 6.01
C PRO A 18 6.99 -4.40 5.09
N SER A 19 7.10 -4.53 3.77
CA SER A 19 6.62 -3.51 2.83
C SER A 19 5.11 -3.56 2.67
N GLY A 20 4.49 -2.43 2.35
CA GLY A 20 3.05 -2.38 2.06
C GLY A 20 2.66 -3.30 0.89
N VAL A 21 3.49 -3.37 -0.16
CA VAL A 21 3.29 -4.29 -1.30
C VAL A 21 3.37 -5.75 -0.84
N GLY A 22 4.38 -6.12 -0.04
CA GLY A 22 4.50 -7.48 0.51
C GLY A 22 3.32 -7.85 1.39
N THR A 23 2.89 -6.95 2.29
CA THR A 23 1.71 -7.15 3.15
C THR A 23 0.46 -7.41 2.31
N GLN A 24 0.17 -6.56 1.32
CA GLN A 24 -1.02 -6.73 0.49
C GLN A 24 -0.94 -7.96 -0.42
N THR A 25 0.25 -8.32 -0.91
CA THR A 25 0.46 -9.59 -1.62
C THR A 25 0.13 -10.78 -0.73
N ASN A 26 0.60 -10.77 0.53
CA ASN A 26 0.25 -11.82 1.49
C ASN A 26 -1.26 -11.86 1.77
N ASN A 27 -1.90 -10.70 1.90
CA ASN A 27 -3.35 -10.60 2.11
C ASN A 27 -4.14 -11.27 0.97
N VAL A 28 -3.74 -11.05 -0.29
CA VAL A 28 -4.33 -11.72 -1.46
C VAL A 28 -4.08 -13.22 -1.40
N ILE A 29 -2.83 -13.64 -1.18
CA ILE A 29 -2.44 -15.06 -1.12
C ILE A 29 -3.25 -15.80 -0.04
N GLN A 30 -3.29 -15.28 1.17
CA GLN A 30 -4.01 -15.91 2.29
C GLN A 30 -5.52 -15.97 2.03
N GLY A 31 -6.09 -14.93 1.41
CA GLY A 31 -7.50 -14.92 1.02
C GLY A 31 -7.84 -16.01 0.02
N LEU A 32 -7.02 -16.16 -1.02
CA LEU A 32 -7.22 -17.18 -2.05
C LEU A 32 -7.04 -18.60 -1.49
N LEU A 33 -6.01 -18.83 -0.68
CA LEU A 33 -5.76 -20.14 -0.06
C LEU A 33 -6.91 -20.62 0.82
N LYS A 34 -7.55 -19.72 1.58
CA LYS A 34 -8.72 -20.03 2.41
C LYS A 34 -9.90 -20.61 1.63
N THR A 35 -10.03 -20.27 0.35
CA THR A 35 -11.11 -20.82 -0.50
C THR A 35 -10.90 -22.28 -0.87
N GLY A 36 -9.67 -22.80 -0.75
CA GLY A 36 -9.29 -24.13 -1.17
C GLY A 36 -9.18 -24.34 -2.71
N LYS A 37 -9.52 -23.33 -3.52
CA LYS A 37 -9.56 -23.39 -4.98
C LYS A 37 -8.19 -23.19 -5.66
N TYR A 38 -7.19 -22.67 -4.94
CA TYR A 38 -5.95 -22.15 -5.53
C TYR A 38 -4.70 -22.89 -5.08
N GLN A 39 -3.71 -22.90 -5.97
CA GLN A 39 -2.32 -23.22 -5.69
C GLN A 39 -1.47 -22.04 -6.12
N ILE A 40 -0.57 -21.57 -5.26
CA ILE A 40 0.19 -20.33 -5.48
C ILE A 40 1.68 -20.61 -5.48
N ILE A 41 2.34 -20.14 -6.52
CA ILE A 41 3.79 -20.07 -6.66
C ILE A 41 4.13 -18.59 -6.61
N SER A 42 4.84 -18.15 -5.58
CA SER A 42 5.16 -16.74 -5.39
C SER A 42 6.64 -16.46 -5.61
N PHE A 43 6.98 -15.57 -6.53
CA PHE A 43 8.30 -14.99 -6.60
C PHE A 43 8.38 -13.80 -5.65
N GLY A 44 9.08 -14.01 -4.54
CA GLY A 44 9.27 -13.01 -3.49
C GLY A 44 10.50 -12.16 -3.73
N GLY A 45 10.29 -10.99 -4.34
CA GLY A 45 11.34 -10.05 -4.70
C GLY A 45 11.54 -8.88 -3.73
N ALA A 46 12.16 -7.82 -4.23
CA ALA A 46 12.41 -6.52 -3.59
C ALA A 46 13.39 -6.49 -2.41
N ILE A 47 13.76 -7.62 -1.84
CA ILE A 47 14.70 -7.71 -0.72
C ILE A 47 15.88 -8.59 -1.10
N LYS A 48 17.02 -8.40 -0.42
CA LYS A 48 18.15 -9.34 -0.51
C LYS A 48 17.87 -10.53 0.39
N HIS A 49 18.11 -11.72 -0.13
CA HIS A 49 17.90 -12.96 0.59
C HIS A 49 19.24 -13.51 1.11
N GLN A 50 19.21 -14.11 2.29
CA GLN A 50 20.35 -14.89 2.82
C GLN A 50 20.27 -16.36 2.36
N ASP A 51 19.06 -16.81 2.04
CA ASP A 51 18.76 -18.18 1.62
C ASP A 51 17.76 -18.11 0.44
N TYR A 52 18.08 -18.80 -0.65
CA TYR A 52 17.29 -18.86 -1.87
C TYR A 52 16.51 -20.18 -2.00
N ARG A 53 16.51 -21.01 -0.95
CA ARG A 53 15.67 -22.23 -0.95
C ARG A 53 14.21 -21.84 -0.93
N PRO A 54 13.36 -22.61 -1.65
CA PRO A 54 11.91 -22.40 -1.60
C PRO A 54 11.36 -22.51 -0.18
N ILE A 55 10.49 -21.57 0.18
CA ILE A 55 9.81 -21.54 1.48
C ILE A 55 8.47 -22.23 1.32
N LYS A 56 8.20 -23.24 2.16
CA LYS A 56 6.93 -23.93 2.27
C LYS A 56 6.41 -23.82 3.70
N PHE A 57 5.11 -23.93 3.86
CA PHE A 57 4.43 -23.85 5.15
C PHE A 57 3.63 -25.13 5.38
N ASP A 58 3.79 -25.76 6.53
CA ASP A 58 3.09 -27.02 6.86
C ASP A 58 1.57 -26.87 6.75
N GLU A 59 1.03 -25.71 7.14
CA GLU A 59 -0.41 -25.42 7.09
C GLU A 59 -0.98 -25.32 5.66
N HIS A 60 -0.13 -24.99 4.67
CA HIS A 60 -0.55 -24.85 3.27
C HIS A 60 -0.08 -26.01 2.36
N GLY A 61 0.87 -26.82 2.84
CA GLY A 61 1.47 -27.91 2.06
C GLY A 61 1.99 -27.42 0.70
N ASP A 62 1.63 -28.11 -0.36
CA ASP A 62 2.03 -27.75 -1.74
C ASP A 62 1.14 -26.64 -2.36
N ASN A 63 0.16 -26.11 -1.63
CA ASN A 63 -0.68 -25.03 -2.14
C ASN A 63 -0.01 -23.66 -2.08
N LEU A 64 1.10 -23.49 -1.33
CA LEU A 64 1.90 -22.28 -1.31
C LEU A 64 3.38 -22.62 -1.33
N VAL A 65 4.08 -22.12 -2.33
CA VAL A 65 5.55 -22.13 -2.39
C VAL A 65 6.04 -20.74 -2.71
N ILE A 66 6.92 -20.18 -1.86
CA ILE A 66 7.56 -18.89 -2.12
C ILE A 66 9.01 -19.15 -2.55
N TYR A 67 9.38 -18.62 -3.71
CA TYR A 67 10.74 -18.62 -4.21
C TYR A 67 11.37 -17.27 -3.96
N PRO A 68 12.36 -17.15 -3.07
CA PRO A 68 13.17 -15.94 -2.94
C PRO A 68 13.88 -15.66 -4.27
N VAL A 69 13.75 -14.44 -4.81
CA VAL A 69 14.35 -14.05 -6.07
C VAL A 69 15.02 -12.69 -5.95
N ASP A 70 16.10 -12.47 -6.71
CA ASP A 70 16.73 -11.17 -6.82
C ASP A 70 15.87 -10.23 -7.67
N GLY A 71 15.78 -8.98 -7.26
CA GLY A 71 14.91 -8.01 -7.90
C GLY A 71 13.46 -8.50 -7.92
N TYR A 72 12.94 -8.78 -9.10
CA TYR A 72 11.59 -9.35 -9.31
C TYR A 72 11.60 -10.58 -10.25
N GLY A 73 12.77 -11.21 -10.41
CA GLY A 73 12.99 -12.35 -11.29
C GLY A 73 13.70 -12.00 -12.59
N SER A 74 13.75 -12.95 -13.51
CA SER A 74 14.38 -12.79 -14.83
C SER A 74 13.60 -13.55 -15.93
N PRO A 75 13.81 -13.20 -17.22
CA PRO A 75 13.18 -13.94 -18.33
C PRO A 75 13.40 -15.44 -18.30
N GLU A 76 14.61 -15.90 -17.98
CA GLU A 76 14.98 -17.32 -17.92
C GLU A 76 14.22 -18.05 -16.82
N LEU A 77 14.12 -17.41 -15.65
CA LEU A 77 13.39 -17.96 -14.51
C LEU A 77 11.89 -18.08 -14.83
N VAL A 78 11.32 -17.07 -15.48
CA VAL A 78 9.91 -17.08 -15.91
C VAL A 78 9.65 -18.19 -16.90
N ARG A 79 10.45 -18.30 -17.97
CA ARG A 79 10.31 -19.37 -18.98
C ARG A 79 10.38 -20.75 -18.34
N THR A 80 11.39 -20.97 -17.49
CA THR A 80 11.57 -22.25 -16.80
C THR A 80 10.37 -22.59 -15.92
N THR A 81 9.87 -21.60 -15.17
CA THR A 81 8.74 -21.79 -14.25
C THR A 81 7.43 -22.00 -15.02
N LEU A 82 7.17 -21.26 -16.08
CA LEU A 82 6.00 -21.45 -16.94
C LEU A 82 5.97 -22.88 -17.49
N MET A 83 7.08 -23.37 -18.04
CA MET A 83 7.15 -24.70 -18.62
C MET A 83 7.00 -25.81 -17.58
N ARG A 84 7.61 -25.67 -16.42
CA ARG A 84 7.60 -26.70 -15.37
C ARG A 84 6.27 -26.72 -14.60
N GLU A 85 5.80 -25.56 -14.19
CA GLU A 85 4.68 -25.43 -13.26
C GLU A 85 3.33 -25.28 -13.98
N LYS A 86 3.33 -24.81 -15.22
CA LYS A 86 2.13 -24.54 -16.02
C LYS A 86 1.05 -23.80 -15.22
N PRO A 87 1.32 -22.57 -14.70
CA PRO A 87 0.31 -21.79 -13.99
C PRO A 87 -0.85 -21.45 -14.91
N ASP A 88 -2.01 -21.20 -14.32
CA ASP A 88 -3.22 -20.80 -15.06
C ASP A 88 -3.34 -19.28 -15.18
N ILE A 89 -2.70 -18.51 -14.27
CA ILE A 89 -2.69 -17.05 -14.26
C ILE A 89 -1.31 -16.56 -13.81
N VAL A 90 -0.81 -15.48 -14.42
CA VAL A 90 0.29 -14.66 -13.91
C VAL A 90 -0.32 -13.44 -13.24
N TRP A 91 0.06 -13.18 -11.97
CA TRP A 91 -0.41 -12.06 -11.19
C TRP A 91 0.77 -11.18 -10.78
N LEU A 92 0.66 -9.87 -11.00
CA LEU A 92 1.71 -8.89 -10.74
C LEU A 92 1.23 -7.85 -9.74
N MET A 93 2.10 -7.40 -8.84
CA MET A 93 1.88 -6.22 -8.01
C MET A 93 3.21 -5.50 -7.79
N THR A 94 3.28 -4.25 -8.01
CA THR A 94 4.20 -3.17 -7.64
C THR A 94 4.29 -2.13 -8.77
N ASP A 95 5.28 -1.24 -8.73
CA ASP A 95 5.48 -0.17 -9.71
C ASP A 95 5.84 -0.74 -11.11
N PRO A 96 5.28 -0.20 -12.19
CA PRO A 96 5.54 -0.66 -13.57
C PRO A 96 7.02 -0.76 -13.94
N ARG A 97 7.87 0.11 -13.41
CA ARG A 97 9.32 0.13 -13.69
C ARG A 97 10.00 -1.21 -13.47
N PHE A 98 9.51 -1.96 -12.50
CA PHE A 98 10.14 -3.22 -12.12
C PHE A 98 9.79 -4.39 -13.05
N TYR A 99 8.79 -4.22 -13.94
CA TYR A 99 8.31 -5.28 -14.83
C TYR A 99 8.49 -4.99 -16.32
N VAL A 100 9.24 -3.94 -16.70
CA VAL A 100 9.51 -3.62 -18.11
C VAL A 100 10.08 -4.83 -18.85
N TRP A 101 10.98 -5.57 -18.22
CA TRP A 101 11.55 -6.80 -18.76
C TRP A 101 10.51 -7.91 -18.94
N LEU A 102 9.54 -8.03 -18.04
CA LEU A 102 8.48 -9.05 -18.11
C LEU A 102 7.50 -8.71 -19.23
N TRP A 103 7.10 -7.45 -19.35
CA TRP A 103 6.23 -7.02 -20.44
C TRP A 103 6.92 -7.03 -21.81
N SER A 104 8.25 -6.95 -21.88
CA SER A 104 8.96 -7.16 -23.15
C SER A 104 8.80 -8.57 -23.70
N MET A 105 8.43 -9.54 -22.84
CA MET A 105 8.11 -10.92 -23.23
C MET A 105 6.61 -11.27 -23.06
N GLU A 106 5.72 -10.26 -22.99
CA GLU A 106 4.29 -10.44 -22.71
C GLU A 106 3.63 -11.41 -23.71
N GLN A 107 4.07 -11.41 -24.97
CA GLN A 107 3.53 -12.29 -25.99
C GLN A 107 3.83 -13.77 -25.71
N GLU A 108 5.05 -14.09 -25.23
CA GLU A 108 5.40 -15.46 -24.84
C GLU A 108 4.52 -15.93 -23.68
N ILE A 109 4.24 -15.05 -22.73
CA ILE A 109 3.43 -15.35 -21.55
C ILE A 109 1.95 -15.45 -21.94
N ARG A 110 1.41 -14.39 -22.56
CA ARG A 110 -0.03 -14.27 -22.83
C ARG A 110 -0.54 -15.23 -23.91
N ALA A 111 0.34 -15.74 -24.76
CA ALA A 111 -0.01 -16.84 -25.64
C ALA A 111 -0.44 -18.11 -24.88
N ASN A 112 0.02 -18.28 -23.64
CA ASN A 112 -0.24 -19.44 -22.81
C ASN A 112 -1.14 -19.17 -21.62
N VAL A 113 -0.95 -18.02 -20.92
CA VAL A 113 -1.65 -17.69 -19.68
C VAL A 113 -1.98 -16.20 -19.61
N PRO A 114 -3.12 -15.79 -19.02
CA PRO A 114 -3.46 -14.39 -18.84
C PRO A 114 -2.58 -13.73 -17.77
N ILE A 115 -2.36 -12.42 -17.94
CA ILE A 115 -1.66 -11.57 -16.97
C ILE A 115 -2.68 -10.65 -16.29
N VAL A 116 -2.71 -10.68 -14.96
CA VAL A 116 -3.49 -9.77 -14.10
C VAL A 116 -2.51 -8.86 -13.35
N TYR A 117 -2.67 -7.55 -13.48
CA TYR A 117 -1.79 -6.59 -12.83
C TYR A 117 -2.53 -5.78 -11.77
N TYR A 118 -2.10 -5.91 -10.50
CA TYR A 118 -2.60 -5.10 -9.39
C TYR A 118 -1.76 -3.83 -9.29
N HIS A 119 -2.31 -2.74 -9.80
CA HIS A 119 -1.58 -1.52 -10.14
C HIS A 119 -1.59 -0.50 -9.00
N VAL A 120 -0.42 0.06 -8.70
CA VAL A 120 -0.15 0.89 -7.52
C VAL A 120 0.28 2.34 -7.85
N TRP A 121 0.09 2.83 -9.07
CA TRP A 121 0.52 4.17 -9.47
C TRP A 121 -0.24 5.27 -8.72
N ASP A 122 0.48 6.27 -8.23
CA ASP A 122 -0.03 7.25 -7.28
C ASP A 122 0.12 8.71 -7.72
N ASN A 123 0.55 8.98 -8.96
CA ASN A 123 0.91 10.31 -9.39
C ASN A 123 0.20 10.74 -10.67
N TYR A 124 -0.12 12.03 -10.75
CA TYR A 124 -0.39 12.74 -11.99
C TYR A 124 0.91 13.32 -12.57
N PRO A 125 0.95 13.79 -13.80
CA PRO A 125 -0.11 13.70 -14.80
C PRO A 125 -0.30 12.26 -15.26
N TYR A 126 -1.38 11.99 -16.00
CA TYR A 126 -1.61 10.66 -16.55
C TYR A 126 -0.38 10.12 -17.28
N PRO A 127 0.22 9.02 -16.82
CA PRO A 127 1.51 8.52 -17.29
C PRO A 127 1.37 7.82 -18.65
N LYS A 128 1.22 8.61 -19.75
CA LYS A 128 1.08 8.06 -21.10
C LYS A 128 2.25 7.14 -21.50
N PHE A 129 3.41 7.32 -20.88
CA PHE A 129 4.57 6.45 -21.04
C PHE A 129 4.35 5.04 -20.46
N ASN A 130 3.38 4.85 -19.55
CA ASN A 130 3.00 3.53 -19.04
C ASN A 130 2.00 2.79 -19.95
N ARG A 131 1.44 3.46 -20.99
CA ARG A 131 0.44 2.84 -21.86
C ARG A 131 0.87 1.49 -22.45
N PRO A 132 2.08 1.30 -22.99
CA PRO A 132 2.51 -0.02 -23.48
C PRO A 132 2.43 -1.10 -22.41
N TYR A 133 2.80 -0.77 -21.16
CA TYR A 133 2.76 -1.71 -20.05
C TYR A 133 1.32 -2.07 -19.66
N TYR A 134 0.40 -1.09 -19.68
CA TYR A 134 -1.02 -1.37 -19.40
C TYR A 134 -1.61 -2.31 -20.44
N LEU A 135 -1.33 -2.10 -21.72
CA LEU A 135 -1.84 -2.94 -22.81
C LEU A 135 -1.23 -4.36 -22.84
N SER A 136 -0.13 -4.57 -22.12
CA SER A 136 0.54 -5.88 -22.01
C SER A 136 -0.08 -6.79 -20.95
N ASN A 137 -1.26 -6.45 -20.42
CA ASN A 137 -2.01 -7.28 -19.47
C ASN A 137 -3.35 -7.71 -20.07
N ASP A 138 -3.99 -8.72 -19.48
CA ASP A 138 -5.36 -9.12 -19.82
C ASP A 138 -6.38 -8.42 -18.92
N LYS A 139 -6.00 -8.08 -17.69
CA LYS A 139 -6.80 -7.28 -16.74
C LYS A 139 -5.90 -6.46 -15.81
N ILE A 140 -6.32 -5.24 -15.51
CA ILE A 140 -5.71 -4.39 -14.48
C ILE A 140 -6.69 -4.20 -13.34
N VAL A 141 -6.24 -4.44 -12.11
CA VAL A 141 -6.95 -4.12 -10.88
C VAL A 141 -6.27 -2.93 -10.24
N THR A 142 -7.02 -1.93 -9.79
CA THR A 142 -6.46 -0.66 -9.31
C THR A 142 -6.78 -0.41 -7.85
N ILE A 143 -5.78 0.08 -7.11
CA ILE A 143 -5.84 0.23 -5.65
C ILE A 143 -6.59 1.47 -5.16
N SER A 144 -6.76 2.47 -6.02
CA SER A 144 -7.42 3.74 -5.68
C SER A 144 -8.23 4.26 -6.87
N LYS A 145 -9.17 5.16 -6.61
CA LYS A 145 -9.93 5.84 -7.68
C LYS A 145 -9.00 6.62 -8.61
N LEU A 146 -7.97 7.27 -8.04
CA LEU A 146 -6.93 7.93 -8.84
C LEU A 146 -6.25 6.95 -9.81
N THR A 147 -5.81 5.79 -9.32
CA THR A 147 -5.17 4.78 -10.17
C THR A 147 -6.15 4.25 -11.24
N SER A 148 -7.43 4.09 -10.89
CA SER A 148 -8.50 3.69 -11.83
C SER A 148 -8.67 4.73 -12.94
N ASP A 149 -8.78 6.02 -12.59
CA ASP A 149 -8.90 7.12 -13.54
C ASP A 149 -7.69 7.21 -14.48
N ILE A 150 -6.49 6.99 -13.94
CA ILE A 150 -5.25 6.93 -14.72
C ILE A 150 -5.32 5.83 -15.77
N VAL A 151 -5.65 4.60 -15.38
CA VAL A 151 -5.71 3.46 -16.31
C VAL A 151 -6.78 3.68 -17.38
N LYS A 152 -7.98 4.07 -16.98
CA LYS A 152 -9.10 4.38 -17.91
C LYS A 152 -8.77 5.48 -18.91
N THR A 153 -7.96 6.47 -18.49
CA THR A 153 -7.56 7.57 -19.37
C THR A 153 -6.41 7.20 -20.30
N VAL A 154 -5.41 6.47 -19.79
CA VAL A 154 -4.19 6.15 -20.54
C VAL A 154 -4.39 4.97 -21.48
N ALA A 155 -5.16 3.97 -21.07
CA ALA A 155 -5.42 2.75 -21.82
C ALA A 155 -6.89 2.30 -21.68
N PRO A 156 -7.85 3.05 -22.25
CA PRO A 156 -9.28 2.76 -22.13
C PRO A 156 -9.69 1.41 -22.73
N GLU A 157 -8.83 0.76 -23.51
CA GLU A 157 -9.07 -0.52 -24.13
C GLU A 157 -8.87 -1.70 -23.16
N ILE A 158 -8.10 -1.50 -22.06
CA ILE A 158 -7.86 -2.56 -21.10
C ILE A 158 -9.04 -2.74 -20.16
N GLU A 159 -9.33 -3.96 -19.82
CA GLU A 159 -10.30 -4.27 -18.77
C GLU A 159 -9.71 -3.84 -17.40
N GLU A 160 -10.31 -2.83 -16.82
CA GLU A 160 -9.92 -2.30 -15.51
C GLU A 160 -11.00 -2.55 -14.47
N GLN A 161 -10.59 -2.82 -13.22
CA GLN A 161 -11.48 -2.94 -12.08
C GLN A 161 -10.87 -2.30 -10.83
N TYR A 162 -11.59 -1.38 -10.21
CA TYR A 162 -11.23 -0.81 -8.93
C TYR A 162 -11.43 -1.83 -7.80
N LEU A 163 -10.38 -2.09 -7.04
CA LEU A 163 -10.42 -2.86 -5.79
C LEU A 163 -9.38 -2.29 -4.82
N PRO A 164 -9.78 -1.50 -3.83
CA PRO A 164 -8.85 -0.92 -2.87
C PRO A 164 -8.20 -1.99 -1.99
N HIS A 165 -7.06 -1.66 -1.40
CA HIS A 165 -6.48 -2.47 -0.34
C HIS A 165 -7.40 -2.60 0.85
N ALA A 166 -7.20 -3.65 1.64
CA ALA A 166 -7.86 -3.88 2.90
C ALA A 166 -6.87 -4.37 3.96
N GLU A 167 -7.23 -4.18 5.21
CA GLU A 167 -6.45 -4.63 6.36
C GLU A 167 -7.23 -5.63 7.22
N TYR A 168 -6.48 -6.40 8.02
CA TYR A 168 -7.05 -7.36 8.95
C TYR A 168 -7.85 -6.66 10.05
N ASN A 169 -9.17 -6.62 9.89
CA ASN A 169 -10.08 -6.02 10.87
C ASN A 169 -10.07 -6.73 12.25
N GLU A 170 -9.50 -7.92 12.30
CA GLU A 170 -9.30 -8.65 13.57
C GLU A 170 -8.12 -8.09 14.37
N ILE A 171 -7.14 -7.49 13.71
CA ILE A 171 -5.93 -6.91 14.31
C ILE A 171 -6.12 -5.40 14.48
N PHE A 172 -6.36 -4.68 13.38
CA PHE A 172 -6.61 -3.25 13.40
C PHE A 172 -8.09 -2.98 13.67
N LYS A 173 -8.40 -2.73 14.92
CA LYS A 173 -9.76 -2.49 15.44
C LYS A 173 -9.71 -1.57 16.64
N ILE A 174 -10.86 -1.07 17.04
CA ILE A 174 -11.00 -0.33 18.31
C ILE A 174 -10.79 -1.30 19.48
N LEU A 175 -9.74 -1.07 20.25
CA LEU A 175 -9.35 -1.86 21.42
C LEU A 175 -9.96 -1.30 22.72
N ASP A 176 -10.04 -2.14 23.76
CA ASP A 176 -10.32 -1.65 25.12
C ASP A 176 -9.17 -0.75 25.58
N GLU A 177 -9.50 0.37 26.22
CA GLU A 177 -8.51 1.35 26.66
C GLU A 177 -7.44 0.75 27.59
N LYS A 178 -7.79 -0.28 28.36
CA LYS A 178 -6.84 -0.98 29.24
C LYS A 178 -5.65 -1.59 28.49
N GLU A 179 -5.84 -1.94 27.22
CA GLU A 179 -4.81 -2.59 26.42
C GLU A 179 -3.68 -1.61 26.02
N TYR A 180 -3.99 -0.30 25.94
CA TYR A 180 -3.05 0.71 25.47
C TYR A 180 -2.88 1.92 26.40
N ALA A 181 -3.58 1.99 27.54
CA ALA A 181 -3.51 3.12 28.47
C ALA A 181 -2.09 3.46 28.93
N HIS A 182 -1.23 2.43 29.06
CA HIS A 182 0.18 2.60 29.45
C HIS A 182 1.03 3.35 28.42
N LEU A 183 0.57 3.47 27.16
CA LEU A 183 1.23 4.21 26.09
C LEU A 183 0.84 5.71 26.05
N ARG A 184 -0.10 6.13 26.91
CA ARG A 184 -0.65 7.48 26.92
C ARG A 184 -0.19 8.29 28.12
N ASN A 185 0.03 9.57 27.86
CA ASN A 185 0.00 10.60 28.91
C ASN A 185 -1.29 11.41 28.74
N SER A 186 -2.21 11.30 29.70
CA SER A 186 -3.53 11.93 29.65
C SER A 186 -3.50 13.48 29.53
N ASN A 187 -2.37 14.09 29.90
CA ASN A 187 -2.19 15.54 29.86
C ASN A 187 -1.62 16.05 28.53
N LYS A 188 -1.31 15.17 27.59
CA LYS A 188 -0.69 15.51 26.29
C LYS A 188 -1.51 14.97 25.15
N THR A 189 -1.61 15.74 24.06
CA THR A 189 -2.12 15.24 22.80
C THR A 189 -1.05 14.34 22.17
N LEU A 190 -1.39 13.09 21.89
CA LEU A 190 -0.49 12.12 21.27
C LEU A 190 -0.71 12.08 19.76
N PHE A 191 0.25 12.59 19.01
CA PHE A 191 0.33 12.41 17.57
C PHE A 191 1.18 11.18 17.24
N PHE A 192 0.76 10.41 16.25
CA PHE A 192 1.48 9.25 15.78
C PHE A 192 1.79 9.35 14.29
N TRP A 193 3.00 8.99 13.91
CA TRP A 193 3.42 8.89 12.53
C TRP A 193 4.16 7.57 12.31
N THR A 194 3.74 6.80 11.31
CA THR A 194 4.40 5.56 10.94
C THR A 194 4.51 5.46 9.43
N ASN A 195 5.72 5.51 8.95
CA ASN A 195 6.10 5.36 7.55
C ASN A 195 7.59 5.04 7.49
N ARG A 196 8.04 4.56 6.33
CA ARG A 196 9.47 4.55 6.03
C ARG A 196 9.99 5.99 6.00
N ASN A 197 11.12 6.25 6.61
CA ASN A 197 11.80 7.53 6.50
C ASN A 197 12.39 7.68 5.08
N ALA A 198 11.56 8.12 4.15
CA ALA A 198 11.91 8.36 2.76
C ALA A 198 11.48 9.78 2.35
N ARG A 199 12.19 10.39 1.41
CA ARG A 199 12.02 11.78 0.99
C ARG A 199 10.55 12.20 0.84
N ARG A 200 9.76 11.43 0.07
CA ARG A 200 8.35 11.76 -0.20
C ARG A 200 7.43 11.67 1.02
N LYS A 201 7.88 11.07 2.12
CA LYS A 201 7.11 10.94 3.36
C LYS A 201 7.21 12.17 4.27
N MET A 202 8.07 13.12 3.90
CA MET A 202 8.18 14.43 4.55
C MET A 202 8.51 14.39 6.05
N SER A 203 9.23 13.33 6.49
CA SER A 203 9.51 13.07 7.91
C SER A 203 10.26 14.21 8.60
N GLY A 204 11.29 14.77 7.96
CA GLY A 204 12.05 15.92 8.52
C GLY A 204 11.21 17.19 8.54
N SER A 205 10.40 17.46 7.52
CA SER A 205 9.47 18.59 7.51
C SER A 205 8.41 18.45 8.62
N LEU A 206 7.94 17.22 8.87
CA LEU A 206 7.01 16.98 9.97
C LEU A 206 7.61 17.38 11.33
N LEU A 207 8.86 17.04 11.59
CA LEU A 207 9.52 17.43 12.84
C LEU A 207 9.60 18.96 12.98
N TRP A 208 9.96 19.66 11.91
CA TRP A 208 9.99 21.11 11.91
C TRP A 208 8.61 21.72 12.17
N TRP A 209 7.59 21.27 11.45
CA TRP A 209 6.22 21.78 11.61
C TRP A 209 5.60 21.39 12.95
N TYR A 210 5.96 20.24 13.49
CA TYR A 210 5.59 19.85 14.85
C TYR A 210 6.22 20.80 15.90
N LYS A 211 7.47 21.21 15.71
CA LYS A 211 8.12 22.23 16.56
C LYS A 211 7.35 23.56 16.49
N GLU A 212 6.98 24.03 15.28
CA GLU A 212 6.17 25.24 15.11
C GLU A 212 4.78 25.12 15.80
N PHE A 213 4.19 23.94 15.77
CA PHE A 213 2.97 23.66 16.51
C PHE A 213 3.20 23.78 18.02
N LEU A 214 4.26 23.19 18.57
CA LEU A 214 4.59 23.30 20.00
C LEU A 214 4.86 24.75 20.43
N ASP A 215 5.48 25.57 19.59
CA ASP A 215 5.70 26.98 19.87
C ASP A 215 4.38 27.78 20.08
N LYS A 216 3.31 27.30 19.43
CA LYS A 216 1.99 27.96 19.56
C LYS A 216 1.17 27.44 20.73
N VAL A 217 1.27 26.15 21.08
CA VAL A 217 0.40 25.54 22.10
C VAL A 217 1.10 25.26 23.42
N GLY A 218 2.44 25.21 23.43
CA GLY A 218 3.28 24.86 24.58
C GLY A 218 3.97 23.52 24.41
N HIS A 219 5.25 23.46 24.78
CA HIS A 219 6.11 22.29 24.61
C HIS A 219 5.76 21.11 25.52
N ASP A 220 4.96 21.35 26.56
CA ASP A 220 4.45 20.34 27.49
C ASP A 220 3.07 19.77 27.11
N LYS A 221 2.44 20.27 26.04
CA LYS A 221 1.04 19.98 25.70
C LYS A 221 0.84 18.81 24.74
N ALA A 222 1.88 18.38 24.05
CA ALA A 222 1.76 17.29 23.08
C ALA A 222 2.99 16.36 23.10
N PHE A 223 2.83 15.21 22.48
CA PHE A 223 3.89 14.25 22.21
C PHE A 223 3.74 13.72 20.78
N LEU A 224 4.84 13.73 20.01
CA LEU A 224 4.91 13.07 18.71
C LEU A 224 5.69 11.76 18.83
N LEU A 225 5.02 10.64 18.58
CA LEU A 225 5.64 9.34 18.45
C LEU A 225 5.82 9.02 16.95
N MET A 226 7.05 8.78 16.54
CA MET A 226 7.37 8.31 15.18
C MET A 226 7.83 6.85 15.23
N HIS A 227 7.18 5.97 14.46
CA HIS A 227 7.62 4.58 14.28
C HIS A 227 8.30 4.44 12.92
N THR A 228 9.64 4.40 12.93
CA THR A 228 10.47 4.39 11.71
C THR A 228 11.93 4.08 12.03
N ASP A 229 12.71 3.77 11.00
CA ASP A 229 14.16 3.87 11.07
C ASP A 229 14.56 5.35 10.95
N PRO A 230 15.12 5.96 12.01
CA PRO A 230 15.48 7.38 11.99
C PRO A 230 16.66 7.71 11.07
N LYS A 231 17.40 6.70 10.60
CA LYS A 231 18.60 6.83 9.75
C LYS A 231 18.49 6.02 8.45
N ASP A 232 17.27 5.80 7.93
CA ASP A 232 17.08 5.14 6.62
C ASP A 232 17.90 5.88 5.55
N PRO A 233 18.71 5.17 4.75
CA PRO A 233 19.57 5.78 3.71
C PRO A 233 18.79 6.60 2.65
N ASN A 234 17.48 6.40 2.53
CA ASN A 234 16.61 7.11 1.59
C ASN A 234 15.89 8.31 2.22
N GLY A 235 16.19 8.61 3.48
CA GLY A 235 15.57 9.70 4.25
C GLY A 235 16.57 10.68 4.82
N GLN A 236 16.18 11.34 5.91
CA GLN A 236 17.01 12.26 6.68
C GLN A 236 17.45 11.62 8.01
N ASP A 237 18.48 12.17 8.66
CA ASP A 237 18.81 11.85 10.05
C ASP A 237 17.81 12.56 10.98
N LEU A 238 16.76 11.83 11.37
CA LEU A 238 15.68 12.40 12.19
C LEU A 238 16.12 12.71 13.62
N ILE A 239 17.17 12.06 14.12
CA ILE A 239 17.73 12.34 15.45
C ILE A 239 18.42 13.70 15.42
N ALA A 240 19.29 13.93 14.43
CA ALA A 240 19.98 15.20 14.28
C ALA A 240 19.00 16.37 14.08
N ILE A 241 17.94 16.17 13.29
CA ILE A 241 16.91 17.18 13.09
C ILE A 241 16.18 17.49 14.42
N ALA A 242 15.78 16.46 15.18
CA ALA A 242 15.09 16.65 16.45
C ALA A 242 15.96 17.37 17.47
N GLU A 243 17.25 17.05 17.56
CA GLU A 243 18.22 17.71 18.43
C GLU A 243 18.38 19.19 18.06
N GLU A 244 18.55 19.52 16.77
CA GLU A 244 18.69 20.89 16.27
C GLU A 244 17.41 21.72 16.53
N LEU A 245 16.23 21.11 16.44
CA LEU A 245 14.96 21.75 16.75
C LEU A 245 14.66 21.87 18.25
N GLY A 246 15.52 21.32 19.12
CA GLY A 246 15.32 21.30 20.57
C GLY A 246 14.16 20.43 21.03
N LEU A 247 13.77 19.42 20.25
CA LEU A 247 12.81 18.43 20.68
C LEU A 247 13.45 17.50 21.72
N THR A 248 12.71 17.17 22.76
CA THR A 248 13.20 16.40 23.89
C THR A 248 12.34 15.15 24.12
N LYS A 249 12.83 14.22 24.94
CA LYS A 249 12.07 13.02 25.37
C LYS A 249 10.72 13.34 26.02
N ASP A 250 10.47 14.58 26.39
CA ASP A 250 9.19 14.99 26.98
C ASP A 250 8.13 15.29 25.92
N ASN A 251 8.51 15.58 24.68
CA ASN A 251 7.58 15.94 23.60
C ASN A 251 7.78 15.18 22.31
N PHE A 252 8.84 14.36 22.20
CA PHE A 252 9.16 13.59 21.00
C PHE A 252 9.77 12.23 21.35
N GLY A 253 9.45 11.22 20.55
CA GLY A 253 10.05 9.89 20.65
C GLY A 253 10.03 9.12 19.35
N ILE A 254 11.03 8.24 19.17
CA ILE A 254 11.10 7.32 18.06
C ILE A 254 10.99 5.89 18.57
N SER A 255 10.06 5.14 17.99
CA SER A 255 9.98 3.69 18.10
C SER A 255 10.59 3.10 16.83
N GLY A 256 11.68 2.37 16.97
CA GLY A 256 12.36 1.72 15.84
C GLY A 256 12.19 0.21 15.88
N GLY A 257 12.65 -0.42 14.79
CA GLY A 257 12.62 -1.86 14.67
C GLY A 257 11.25 -2.42 14.23
N LYS A 258 11.19 -3.74 14.11
CA LYS A 258 9.97 -4.45 13.70
C LYS A 258 9.15 -4.79 14.94
N VAL A 259 7.90 -4.35 14.98
CA VAL A 259 6.94 -4.70 16.05
C VAL A 259 5.83 -5.60 15.47
N PRO A 260 5.25 -6.49 16.29
CA PRO A 260 4.07 -7.25 15.87
C PRO A 260 2.91 -6.33 15.51
N LEU A 261 2.05 -6.76 14.58
CA LEU A 261 0.88 -5.96 14.15
C LEU A 261 -0.07 -5.62 15.30
N GLN A 262 -0.20 -6.51 16.30
CA GLN A 262 -1.00 -6.28 17.51
C GLN A 262 -0.46 -5.10 18.34
N GLU A 263 0.86 -4.97 18.45
CA GLU A 263 1.48 -3.82 19.13
C GLU A 263 1.33 -2.54 18.29
N MET A 264 1.42 -2.65 16.97
CA MET A 264 1.13 -1.53 16.07
C MET A 264 -0.31 -1.02 16.25
N ALA A 265 -1.28 -1.93 16.36
CA ALA A 265 -2.68 -1.58 16.64
C ALA A 265 -2.84 -0.81 17.96
N LYS A 266 -2.04 -1.13 19.00
CA LYS A 266 -2.04 -0.38 20.26
C LYS A 266 -1.51 1.05 20.09
N PHE A 267 -0.46 1.27 19.28
CA PHE A 267 0.03 2.63 19.00
C PHE A 267 -1.05 3.48 18.32
N TYR A 268 -1.75 2.94 17.32
CA TYR A 268 -2.87 3.64 16.69
C TYR A 268 -3.99 3.95 17.69
N ASN A 269 -4.42 2.98 18.49
CA ASN A 269 -5.48 3.16 19.51
C ASN A 269 -5.06 4.16 20.61
N ALA A 270 -3.77 4.21 20.95
CA ALA A 270 -3.25 5.16 21.93
C ALA A 270 -3.19 6.59 21.38
N ALA A 271 -3.01 6.77 20.09
CA ALA A 271 -2.87 8.09 19.48
C ALA A 271 -4.19 8.89 19.51
N ASP A 272 -4.08 10.18 19.63
CA ASP A 272 -5.19 11.12 19.45
C ASP A 272 -5.41 11.45 17.97
N CYS A 273 -4.36 11.31 17.16
CA CYS A 273 -4.39 11.50 15.72
C CYS A 273 -3.14 10.91 15.07
N THR A 274 -3.33 10.26 13.93
CA THR A 274 -2.22 9.83 13.06
C THR A 274 -1.95 10.89 11.99
N LEU A 275 -0.69 11.04 11.61
CA LEU A 275 -0.25 12.00 10.59
C LEU A 275 0.26 11.26 9.36
N ASN A 276 -0.18 11.65 8.16
CA ASN A 276 0.39 11.22 6.89
C ASN A 276 0.43 12.36 5.87
N ILE A 277 1.50 13.13 5.90
CA ILE A 277 1.71 14.32 5.05
C ILE A 277 2.58 14.03 3.83
N SER A 278 2.55 12.79 3.36
CA SER A 278 3.32 12.36 2.18
C SER A 278 2.99 13.21 0.95
N ASP A 279 4.01 13.56 0.16
CA ASP A 279 3.85 14.28 -1.12
C ASP A 279 3.16 13.43 -2.20
N ALA A 280 3.24 12.12 -2.07
CA ALA A 280 2.57 11.13 -2.91
C ALA A 280 2.36 9.82 -2.15
N GLU A 281 1.21 9.19 -2.35
CA GLU A 281 0.84 7.96 -1.66
C GLU A 281 -0.14 7.14 -2.49
N GLY A 282 0.26 5.93 -2.90
CA GLY A 282 -0.59 5.05 -3.72
C GLY A 282 -1.91 4.73 -3.05
N PHE A 283 -1.83 4.31 -1.80
CA PHE A 283 -3.02 4.01 -1.01
C PHE A 283 -2.99 4.64 0.38
N GLY A 284 -1.88 4.49 1.13
CA GLY A 284 -1.76 5.00 2.50
C GLY A 284 -2.25 4.00 3.54
N LEU A 285 -1.62 2.84 3.64
CA LEU A 285 -2.00 1.78 4.61
C LEU A 285 -2.04 2.30 6.05
N SER A 286 -1.11 3.18 6.44
CA SER A 286 -1.11 3.78 7.78
C SER A 286 -2.37 4.60 8.08
N CYS A 287 -3.01 5.19 7.06
CA CYS A 287 -4.30 5.84 7.22
C CYS A 287 -5.41 4.81 7.44
N LEU A 288 -5.41 3.73 6.65
CA LEU A 288 -6.39 2.65 6.79
C LEU A 288 -6.32 1.99 8.16
N GLU A 289 -5.11 1.63 8.62
CA GLU A 289 -4.85 1.05 9.93
C GLU A 289 -5.32 1.97 11.07
N SER A 290 -5.03 3.26 10.96
CA SER A 290 -5.46 4.28 11.92
C SER A 290 -6.98 4.39 12.01
N LEU A 291 -7.65 4.51 10.86
CA LEU A 291 -9.11 4.60 10.79
C LEU A 291 -9.76 3.29 11.27
N SER A 292 -9.18 2.14 10.96
CA SER A 292 -9.63 0.84 11.49
C SER A 292 -9.58 0.77 13.01
N CYS A 293 -8.60 1.42 13.62
CA CYS A 293 -8.46 1.57 15.07
C CYS A 293 -9.32 2.70 15.67
N GLY A 294 -10.14 3.39 14.89
CA GLY A 294 -10.98 4.49 15.35
C GLY A 294 -10.19 5.76 15.69
N THR A 295 -9.00 5.92 15.15
CA THR A 295 -8.14 7.08 15.37
C THR A 295 -8.18 8.00 14.15
N PRO A 296 -8.52 9.30 14.34
CA PRO A 296 -8.59 10.24 13.23
C PRO A 296 -7.22 10.48 12.59
N VAL A 297 -7.23 10.89 11.33
CA VAL A 297 -6.03 11.12 10.53
C VAL A 297 -5.97 12.56 10.03
N ILE A 298 -4.79 13.17 10.07
CA ILE A 298 -4.45 14.34 9.27
C ILE A 298 -3.64 13.84 8.07
N ALA A 299 -4.10 14.11 6.85
CA ALA A 299 -3.41 13.68 5.65
C ALA A 299 -3.40 14.73 4.55
N ASN A 300 -2.36 14.69 3.71
CA ASN A 300 -2.34 15.37 2.43
C ASN A 300 -3.41 14.77 1.51
N LYS A 301 -4.13 15.61 0.79
CA LYS A 301 -5.12 15.18 -0.20
C LYS A 301 -4.44 14.73 -1.48
N THR A 302 -3.84 13.55 -1.43
CA THR A 302 -3.14 12.93 -2.55
C THR A 302 -3.40 11.43 -2.60
N GLY A 303 -3.35 10.85 -3.79
CA GLY A 303 -3.49 9.41 -4.02
C GLY A 303 -4.72 8.78 -3.36
N GLY A 304 -4.54 7.56 -2.90
CA GLY A 304 -5.61 6.76 -2.27
C GLY A 304 -6.02 7.22 -0.87
N MET A 305 -5.26 8.12 -0.23
CA MET A 305 -5.67 8.71 1.06
C MET A 305 -6.99 9.47 0.95
N GLN A 306 -7.27 10.06 -0.20
CA GLN A 306 -8.55 10.74 -0.48
C GLN A 306 -9.73 9.77 -0.36
N ASP A 307 -9.60 8.57 -0.92
CA ASP A 307 -10.67 7.58 -0.93
C ASP A 307 -11.04 7.09 0.48
N GLN A 308 -10.09 7.14 1.41
CA GLN A 308 -10.27 6.71 2.78
C GLN A 308 -10.86 7.81 3.67
N LEU A 309 -10.48 9.06 3.41
CA LEU A 309 -10.79 10.20 4.31
C LEU A 309 -12.00 11.02 3.87
N THR A 310 -12.58 10.74 2.71
CA THR A 310 -13.84 11.36 2.28
C THR A 310 -14.64 10.44 1.35
N ASP A 311 -15.96 10.53 1.43
CA ASP A 311 -16.89 9.94 0.44
C ASP A 311 -17.37 10.98 -0.59
N GLY A 312 -16.78 12.19 -0.57
CA GLY A 312 -17.18 13.33 -1.40
C GLY A 312 -18.21 14.26 -0.72
N THR A 313 -18.89 13.80 0.31
CA THR A 313 -19.87 14.58 1.09
C THR A 313 -19.39 14.75 2.53
N ASN A 314 -18.94 13.66 3.15
CA ASN A 314 -18.43 13.65 4.51
C ASN A 314 -16.91 13.53 4.52
N THR A 315 -16.30 14.01 5.60
CA THR A 315 -14.88 13.81 5.87
C THR A 315 -14.69 12.97 7.11
N PHE A 316 -13.73 12.06 7.08
CA PHE A 316 -13.44 11.08 8.14
C PHE A 316 -12.12 11.36 8.86
N GLY A 317 -11.56 12.54 8.62
CA GLY A 317 -10.32 13.06 9.18
C GLY A 317 -10.12 14.50 8.73
N ILE A 318 -8.88 15.00 8.74
CA ILE A 318 -8.53 16.29 8.19
C ILE A 318 -7.70 16.09 6.93
N LEU A 319 -8.31 16.38 5.78
CA LEU A 319 -7.62 16.44 4.48
C LEU A 319 -7.05 17.85 4.27
N ILE A 320 -5.78 17.93 3.97
CA ILE A 320 -5.08 19.17 3.65
C ILE A 320 -4.97 19.27 2.13
N GLU A 321 -5.52 20.33 1.55
CA GLU A 321 -5.35 20.61 0.13
C GLU A 321 -3.88 20.93 -0.17
N PRO A 322 -3.29 20.39 -1.24
CA PRO A 322 -1.93 20.75 -1.64
C PRO A 322 -1.81 22.24 -1.94
N ALA A 323 -0.85 22.89 -1.28
CA ALA A 323 -0.54 24.30 -1.50
C ALA A 323 0.24 24.55 -2.81
N SER A 324 0.95 23.54 -3.30
CA SER A 324 1.72 23.59 -4.53
C SER A 324 1.95 22.19 -5.09
N ARG A 325 2.39 22.12 -6.34
CA ARG A 325 2.86 20.90 -6.98
C ARG A 325 4.30 21.07 -7.44
N ALA A 326 5.11 20.05 -7.23
CA ALA A 326 6.46 19.99 -7.77
C ALA A 326 6.51 18.93 -8.87
N VAL A 327 7.14 19.26 -10.00
CA VAL A 327 7.47 18.28 -11.04
C VAL A 327 8.75 17.57 -10.61
N ILE A 328 8.70 16.26 -10.54
CA ILE A 328 9.86 15.40 -10.32
C ILE A 328 9.87 14.27 -11.33
N GLY A 329 10.92 13.49 -11.35
CA GLY A 329 11.02 12.33 -12.22
C GLY A 329 12.44 11.78 -12.30
N SER A 330 12.60 10.84 -13.21
CA SER A 330 13.87 10.19 -13.56
C SER A 330 13.82 9.79 -15.03
N GLN A 331 14.87 9.16 -15.55
CA GLN A 331 14.87 8.65 -16.93
C GLN A 331 13.75 7.62 -17.17
N ASP A 332 13.52 6.75 -16.18
CA ASP A 332 12.49 5.69 -16.27
C ASP A 332 11.07 6.20 -15.98
N VAL A 333 10.96 7.32 -15.27
CA VAL A 333 9.71 8.01 -14.96
C VAL A 333 9.88 9.47 -15.35
N PRO A 334 9.61 9.81 -16.62
CA PRO A 334 10.01 11.10 -17.20
C PRO A 334 9.53 12.32 -16.43
N TRP A 335 8.34 12.26 -15.87
CA TRP A 335 7.82 13.29 -14.99
C TRP A 335 6.57 12.83 -14.25
N ILE A 336 6.46 13.26 -12.99
CA ILE A 336 5.29 13.12 -12.12
C ILE A 336 5.09 14.39 -11.32
N TYR A 337 3.88 14.59 -10.78
CA TYR A 337 3.63 15.62 -9.79
C TYR A 337 3.76 15.03 -8.39
N GLU A 338 4.34 15.81 -7.49
CA GLU A 338 4.21 15.63 -6.05
C GLU A 338 3.36 16.75 -5.48
N ASP A 339 2.34 16.37 -4.71
CA ASP A 339 1.43 17.30 -4.05
C ASP A 339 2.04 17.77 -2.72
N ARG A 340 2.33 19.07 -2.61
CA ARG A 340 3.02 19.63 -1.44
C ARG A 340 2.07 20.44 -0.57
N VAL A 341 1.96 20.06 0.69
CA VAL A 341 1.23 20.82 1.72
C VAL A 341 2.06 21.98 2.22
N SER A 342 1.41 23.02 2.75
CA SER A 342 2.10 24.10 3.45
C SER A 342 2.32 23.77 4.94
N ASN A 343 3.38 24.32 5.54
CA ASN A 343 3.61 24.23 6.96
C ASN A 343 2.42 24.79 7.76
N LYS A 344 1.88 25.93 7.32
CA LYS A 344 0.74 26.58 7.97
C LYS A 344 -0.46 25.65 8.08
N ASP A 345 -0.83 24.98 6.99
CA ASP A 345 -2.02 24.13 6.96
C ASP A 345 -1.84 22.87 7.82
N VAL A 346 -0.63 22.29 7.85
CA VAL A 346 -0.31 21.15 8.72
C VAL A 346 -0.34 21.56 10.20
N VAL A 347 0.26 22.70 10.54
CA VAL A 347 0.26 23.22 11.91
C VAL A 347 -1.16 23.55 12.36
N ASP A 348 -1.97 24.20 11.51
CA ASP A 348 -3.36 24.53 11.82
C ASP A 348 -4.22 23.26 11.99
N ALA A 349 -3.99 22.23 11.21
CA ALA A 349 -4.64 20.92 11.36
C ALA A 349 -4.27 20.26 12.71
N MET A 350 -3.00 20.30 13.11
CA MET A 350 -2.58 19.80 14.44
C MET A 350 -3.22 20.60 15.58
N ILE A 351 -3.30 21.93 15.46
CA ILE A 351 -3.97 22.79 16.45
C ILE A 351 -5.46 22.45 16.52
N LYS A 352 -6.12 22.20 15.38
CA LYS A 352 -7.53 21.81 15.35
C LYS A 352 -7.76 20.50 16.12
N ILE A 353 -6.95 19.49 15.91
CA ILE A 353 -7.03 18.22 16.66
C ILE A 353 -6.72 18.46 18.16
N HIS A 354 -5.69 19.23 18.47
CA HIS A 354 -5.31 19.53 19.85
C HIS A 354 -6.44 20.19 20.64
N ASN A 355 -7.17 21.13 20.03
CA ASN A 355 -8.28 21.86 20.64
C ASN A 355 -9.60 21.04 20.73
N MET A 356 -9.70 19.90 20.07
CA MET A 356 -10.84 18.97 20.23
C MET A 356 -10.79 18.31 21.61
N THR A 357 -11.96 18.10 22.21
CA THR A 357 -12.06 17.20 23.36
C THR A 357 -11.77 15.77 22.94
N ARG A 358 -11.48 14.91 23.91
CA ARG A 358 -11.25 13.49 23.63
C ARG A 358 -12.47 12.82 22.97
N GLU A 359 -13.67 13.20 23.40
CA GLU A 359 -14.94 12.71 22.84
C GLU A 359 -15.11 13.15 21.39
N GLN A 360 -14.75 14.37 21.03
CA GLN A 360 -14.79 14.87 19.67
C GLN A 360 -13.80 14.12 18.76
N ARG A 361 -12.57 13.84 19.24
CA ARG A 361 -11.60 13.02 18.50
C ARG A 361 -12.09 11.59 18.31
N LYS A 362 -12.64 10.96 19.35
CA LYS A 362 -13.26 9.63 19.27
C LYS A 362 -14.44 9.60 18.29
N ALA A 363 -15.28 10.63 18.30
CA ALA A 363 -16.42 10.71 17.36
C ALA A 363 -15.94 10.82 15.91
N LEU A 364 -14.91 11.66 15.64
CA LEU A 364 -14.31 11.77 14.31
C LEU A 364 -13.66 10.44 13.87
N GLY A 365 -12.91 9.80 14.76
CA GLY A 365 -12.29 8.50 14.50
C GLY A 365 -13.32 7.39 14.24
N LYS A 366 -14.46 7.41 14.97
CA LYS A 366 -15.56 6.47 14.75
C LYS A 366 -16.18 6.59 13.36
N LEU A 367 -16.36 7.81 12.84
CA LEU A 367 -16.83 8.01 11.46
C LEU A 367 -15.86 7.37 10.45
N GLY A 368 -14.56 7.55 10.66
CA GLY A 368 -13.54 6.91 9.82
C GLY A 368 -13.56 5.38 9.93
N HIS A 369 -13.68 4.86 11.13
CA HIS A 369 -13.83 3.43 11.36
C HIS A 369 -15.03 2.84 10.61
N ASP A 370 -16.19 3.47 10.70
CA ASP A 370 -17.40 3.00 10.04
C ASP A 370 -17.27 3.03 8.51
N ASN A 371 -16.59 4.05 7.97
CA ASN A 371 -16.27 4.12 6.55
C ASN A 371 -15.36 2.96 6.13
N VAL A 372 -14.33 2.65 6.91
CA VAL A 372 -13.41 1.53 6.63
C VAL A 372 -14.16 0.20 6.66
N GLN A 373 -14.95 -0.06 7.69
CA GLN A 373 -15.73 -1.30 7.81
C GLN A 373 -16.68 -1.49 6.61
N LYS A 374 -17.21 -0.43 6.07
CA LYS A 374 -18.12 -0.46 4.92
C LYS A 374 -17.40 -0.65 3.59
N ASN A 375 -16.32 0.09 3.35
CA ASN A 375 -15.74 0.27 2.01
C ASN A 375 -14.38 -0.42 1.81
N PHE A 376 -13.69 -0.80 2.90
CA PHE A 376 -12.35 -1.40 2.88
C PHE A 376 -12.32 -2.70 3.70
N ASN A 377 -13.44 -3.41 3.67
CA ASN A 377 -13.64 -4.64 4.42
C ASN A 377 -12.77 -5.78 3.87
N PHE A 378 -12.04 -6.45 4.75
CA PHE A 378 -11.09 -7.49 4.38
C PHE A 378 -11.77 -8.73 3.76
N ALA A 379 -12.93 -9.12 4.26
CA ALA A 379 -13.67 -10.27 3.71
C ALA A 379 -14.14 -9.97 2.27
N ASN A 380 -14.69 -8.78 2.03
CA ASN A 380 -15.08 -8.35 0.68
C ASN A 380 -13.88 -8.27 -0.28
N PHE A 381 -12.72 -7.83 0.21
CA PHE A 381 -11.48 -7.80 -0.56
C PHE A 381 -11.08 -9.21 -1.01
N GLN A 382 -11.08 -10.18 -0.10
CA GLN A 382 -10.75 -11.56 -0.40
C GLN A 382 -11.76 -12.21 -1.37
N GLU A 383 -13.05 -12.01 -1.14
CA GLU A 383 -14.12 -12.53 -2.01
C GLU A 383 -14.03 -11.91 -3.41
N THR A 384 -13.74 -10.63 -3.51
CA THR A 384 -13.61 -9.94 -4.80
C THR A 384 -12.39 -10.45 -5.57
N TRP A 385 -11.25 -10.71 -4.90
CA TRP A 385 -10.11 -11.34 -5.56
C TRP A 385 -10.41 -12.76 -6.07
N ASP A 386 -11.10 -13.59 -5.28
CA ASP A 386 -11.54 -14.90 -5.72
C ASP A 386 -12.42 -14.81 -6.98
N LYS A 387 -13.37 -13.89 -6.99
CA LYS A 387 -14.25 -13.63 -8.14
C LYS A 387 -13.45 -13.17 -9.37
N ILE A 388 -12.57 -12.17 -9.22
CA ILE A 388 -11.74 -11.63 -10.32
C ILE A 388 -10.92 -12.73 -10.97
N LEU A 389 -10.21 -13.54 -10.17
CA LEU A 389 -9.31 -14.56 -10.71
C LEU A 389 -10.06 -15.75 -11.31
N THR A 390 -11.21 -16.11 -10.73
CA THR A 390 -12.10 -17.11 -11.33
C THR A 390 -12.63 -16.63 -12.69
N GLU A 391 -13.16 -15.39 -12.77
CA GLU A 391 -13.64 -14.80 -14.02
C GLU A 391 -12.55 -14.68 -15.09
N VAL A 392 -11.33 -14.28 -14.70
CA VAL A 392 -10.19 -14.24 -15.62
C VAL A 392 -9.86 -15.62 -16.15
N HIS A 393 -9.81 -16.63 -15.28
CA HIS A 393 -9.55 -18.01 -15.70
C HIS A 393 -10.62 -18.56 -16.65
N GLU A 394 -11.89 -18.37 -16.33
CA GLU A 394 -13.02 -18.79 -17.17
C GLU A 394 -13.04 -18.06 -18.52
N LYS A 395 -12.80 -16.76 -18.51
CA LYS A 395 -12.83 -15.91 -19.71
C LYS A 395 -11.67 -16.18 -20.66
N HIS A 396 -10.46 -16.35 -20.13
CA HIS A 396 -9.24 -16.40 -20.92
C HIS A 396 -8.66 -17.79 -21.07
N GLY A 397 -8.96 -18.73 -20.16
CA GLY A 397 -8.32 -20.04 -20.12
C GLY A 397 -6.81 -19.99 -19.98
N SER A 398 -6.17 -21.14 -20.04
CA SER A 398 -4.72 -21.27 -20.00
C SER A 398 -4.26 -22.47 -20.85
N TRP A 399 -3.05 -22.39 -21.37
CA TRP A 399 -2.44 -23.47 -22.16
C TRP A 399 -3.36 -23.95 -23.28
N GLU A 400 -3.73 -25.20 -23.30
CA GLU A 400 -4.59 -25.81 -24.32
C GLU A 400 -6.01 -25.20 -24.35
N THR A 401 -6.43 -24.58 -23.27
CA THR A 401 -7.72 -23.88 -23.17
C THR A 401 -7.62 -22.36 -23.37
N ARG A 402 -6.40 -21.84 -23.62
CA ARG A 402 -6.15 -20.40 -23.81
C ARG A 402 -6.99 -19.85 -24.95
N LYS A 403 -7.69 -18.74 -24.70
CA LYS A 403 -8.58 -18.07 -25.66
C LYS A 403 -8.56 -16.56 -25.45
N ASN A 404 -9.16 -15.82 -26.37
CA ASN A 404 -9.29 -14.35 -26.31
C ASN A 404 -7.95 -13.60 -26.33
N TYR A 405 -6.86 -14.23 -26.80
CA TYR A 405 -5.59 -13.59 -27.08
C TYR A 405 -5.15 -13.88 -28.51
N ILE A 406 -4.83 -12.81 -29.24
CA ILE A 406 -4.30 -12.91 -30.60
C ILE A 406 -2.88 -12.36 -30.57
N SER A 407 -1.92 -13.23 -30.82
CA SER A 407 -0.52 -12.85 -30.97
C SER A 407 -0.37 -11.94 -32.18
N TRP A 408 0.41 -10.87 -32.05
CA TRP A 408 0.80 -10.10 -33.24
C TRP A 408 1.71 -10.93 -34.15
N SER A 409 1.63 -10.69 -35.44
CA SER A 409 2.52 -11.33 -36.41
C SER A 409 3.02 -10.27 -37.39
N VAL A 410 4.27 -10.43 -37.83
CA VAL A 410 4.82 -9.60 -38.91
C VAL A 410 4.21 -10.11 -40.21
N LYS A 411 3.59 -9.20 -40.97
CA LYS A 411 3.20 -9.47 -42.36
C LYS A 411 4.20 -8.77 -43.26
N GLU A 412 4.90 -9.56 -44.05
CA GLU A 412 5.64 -9.00 -45.21
C GLU A 412 4.62 -8.65 -46.29
N TYR A 413 4.71 -7.41 -46.81
CA TYR A 413 3.92 -6.91 -47.94
C TYR A 413 4.79 -6.82 -49.18
#